data_36477fdade3459a10a98b28c07831102
#
_entry.id   36477fdade3459a10a98b28c07831102
#
_cell.length_a   1.000
_cell.length_b   1.000
_cell.length_c   1.000
_cell.angle_alpha   90.00
_cell.angle_beta   90.00
_cell.angle_gamma   90.00
#
_symmetry.space_group_name_H-M   'P 1'
#
loop_
_entity.id
_entity.type
_entity.pdbx_description
1 polymer ?
#
loop_
_entity_poly.entity_id
_entity_poly.type
_entity_poly.pdbx_seq_one_letter_code
_entity_poly.pdbx_strand_id
1 'polypeptide(L)'
;MSGNEISLKVLEAYTRDVGRGVARIDYDSMDTLNASTGDVIEIKGKRRTVAKCLPLYPSDEGKGIIRIDGLGRNNSGIAIGDSISVKKIKAIAAEKIVVAPLEAIPPIDERYLADALESVPLIKGDNVMVPY
;
A
#
# COMPACT_ATOMS: atom_id res chain seq x y z
N MET A 1 11.20 -19.85 -6.34
CA MET A 1 11.95 -19.01 -5.40
C MET A 1 11.12 -17.79 -5.07
N SER A 2 10.95 -17.50 -3.80
CA SER A 2 10.31 -16.27 -3.41
C SER A 2 11.10 -15.08 -3.96
N GLY A 3 10.44 -14.00 -4.31
CA GLY A 3 11.12 -12.80 -4.73
C GLY A 3 12.04 -12.26 -3.65
N ASN A 4 12.89 -11.33 -4.04
CA ASN A 4 13.76 -10.65 -3.11
C ASN A 4 12.94 -9.86 -2.10
N GLU A 5 13.47 -9.75 -0.90
CA GLU A 5 12.86 -9.00 0.19
C GLU A 5 13.87 -7.99 0.68
N ILE A 6 13.43 -6.76 0.89
CA ILE A 6 14.28 -5.67 1.38
C ILE A 6 13.66 -5.01 2.60
N SER A 7 14.50 -4.33 3.37
CA SER A 7 14.08 -3.57 4.54
C SER A 7 14.20 -2.07 4.25
N LEU A 8 13.16 -1.33 4.52
CA LEU A 8 13.12 0.12 4.29
C LEU A 8 12.58 0.84 5.53
N LYS A 9 13.04 2.06 5.73
CA LYS A 9 12.57 2.92 6.84
C LYS A 9 11.29 3.62 6.44
N VAL A 10 10.29 3.58 7.30
CA VAL A 10 8.96 4.15 7.04
C VAL A 10 8.94 5.64 7.28
N LEU A 11 8.51 6.40 6.30
CA LEU A 11 8.21 7.82 6.42
C LEU A 11 6.79 8.10 5.93
N GLU A 12 6.32 9.31 6.20
CA GLU A 12 4.98 9.74 5.82
C GLU A 12 4.82 9.83 4.31
N ALA A 13 3.64 9.50 3.81
CA ALA A 13 3.33 9.62 2.39
C ALA A 13 3.31 11.08 1.94
N TYR A 14 3.56 11.30 0.65
CA TYR A 14 3.27 12.59 0.05
C TYR A 14 1.76 12.84 0.13
N THR A 15 1.37 14.10 0.30
CA THR A 15 -0.04 14.47 0.48
C THR A 15 -0.94 13.91 -0.62
N ARG A 16 -0.46 13.93 -1.87
CA ARG A 16 -1.24 13.45 -3.02
C ARG A 16 -1.53 11.94 -2.99
N ASP A 17 -0.77 11.17 -2.22
CA ASP A 17 -0.90 9.71 -2.17
C ASP A 17 -1.81 9.23 -1.03
N VAL A 18 -2.22 10.12 -0.14
CA VAL A 18 -3.04 9.74 1.02
C VAL A 18 -4.36 9.11 0.57
N GLY A 19 -4.65 7.92 1.09
CA GLY A 19 -5.88 7.19 0.80
C GLY A 19 -5.88 6.45 -0.53
N ARG A 20 -4.75 6.40 -1.26
CA ARG A 20 -4.71 5.83 -2.61
C ARG A 20 -4.11 4.42 -2.70
N GLY A 21 -3.70 3.84 -1.56
CA GLY A 21 -3.11 2.50 -1.56
C GLY A 21 -1.75 2.45 -2.24
N VAL A 22 -0.96 3.51 -2.12
CA VAL A 22 0.33 3.68 -2.78
C VAL A 22 1.45 3.60 -1.76
N ALA A 23 2.55 2.95 -2.14
CA ALA A 23 3.81 2.98 -1.41
C ALA A 23 4.91 3.41 -2.37
N ARG A 24 5.65 4.44 -2.00
CA ARG A 24 6.74 4.93 -2.85
C ARG A 24 8.08 4.47 -2.31
N ILE A 25 8.87 3.90 -3.20
CA ILE A 25 10.24 3.42 -2.91
C ILE A 25 11.17 3.93 -4.01
N ASP A 26 12.49 3.91 -3.76
CA ASP A 26 13.44 4.39 -4.77
C ASP A 26 13.63 3.35 -5.89
N TYR A 27 14.24 3.81 -7.00
CA TYR A 27 14.46 2.95 -8.17
C TYR A 27 15.39 1.78 -7.86
N ASP A 28 16.40 1.98 -7.02
CA ASP A 28 17.30 0.90 -6.61
C ASP A 28 16.55 -0.21 -5.89
N SER A 29 15.63 0.18 -5.00
CA SER A 29 14.77 -0.78 -4.30
C SER A 29 13.85 -1.50 -5.28
N MET A 30 13.27 -0.77 -6.23
CA MET A 30 12.42 -1.38 -7.26
C MET A 30 13.21 -2.41 -8.08
N ASP A 31 14.43 -2.09 -8.47
CA ASP A 31 15.30 -3.01 -9.21
C ASP A 31 15.61 -4.26 -8.39
N THR A 32 15.96 -4.09 -7.12
CA THR A 32 16.25 -5.20 -6.21
C THR A 32 15.06 -6.14 -6.08
N LEU A 33 13.85 -5.58 -6.03
CA LEU A 33 12.61 -6.35 -5.92
C LEU A 33 12.13 -6.89 -7.27
N ASN A 34 12.77 -6.49 -8.35
CA ASN A 34 12.30 -6.77 -9.72
C ASN A 34 10.86 -6.24 -9.93
N ALA A 35 10.58 -5.08 -9.36
CA ALA A 35 9.28 -4.43 -9.44
C ALA A 35 9.32 -3.26 -10.40
N SER A 36 8.24 -3.08 -11.14
CA SER A 36 8.03 -1.94 -12.02
C SER A 36 6.98 -1.01 -11.43
N THR A 37 6.96 0.23 -11.90
CA THR A 37 5.92 1.19 -11.51
C THR A 37 4.53 0.59 -11.75
N GLY A 38 3.71 0.61 -10.71
CA GLY A 38 2.35 0.07 -10.76
C GLY A 38 2.21 -1.37 -10.30
N ASP A 39 3.32 -2.08 -10.09
CA ASP A 39 3.27 -3.43 -9.53
C ASP A 39 2.79 -3.41 -8.08
N VAL A 40 2.27 -4.52 -7.62
CA VAL A 40 1.84 -4.67 -6.22
C VAL A 40 2.98 -5.21 -5.39
N ILE A 41 3.24 -4.56 -4.26
CA ILE A 41 4.22 -4.99 -3.28
C ILE A 41 3.53 -5.33 -1.96
N GLU A 42 4.11 -6.31 -1.26
CA GLU A 42 3.69 -6.67 0.08
C GLU A 42 4.55 -5.91 1.09
N ILE A 43 3.89 -5.35 2.07
CA ILE A 43 4.51 -4.60 3.16
C ILE A 43 4.23 -5.36 4.44
N LYS A 44 5.29 -5.78 5.11
CA LYS A 44 5.16 -6.60 6.32
C LYS A 44 5.82 -5.91 7.52
N GLY A 45 4.98 -5.43 8.42
CA GLY A 45 5.35 -4.97 9.76
C GLY A 45 4.87 -5.99 10.78
N LYS A 46 4.07 -5.55 11.76
CA LYS A 46 3.39 -6.47 12.68
C LYS A 46 2.29 -7.25 11.96
N ARG A 47 1.72 -6.65 10.92
CA ARG A 47 0.74 -7.27 10.04
C ARG A 47 1.21 -7.10 8.60
N ARG A 48 0.57 -7.81 7.70
CA ARG A 48 0.87 -7.77 6.27
C ARG A 48 -0.19 -6.96 5.56
N THR A 49 0.22 -6.07 4.68
CA THR A 49 -0.68 -5.39 3.75
C THR A 49 -0.02 -5.28 2.38
N VAL A 50 -0.71 -4.69 1.44
CA VAL A 50 -0.25 -4.53 0.06
C VAL A 50 -0.45 -3.10 -0.39
N ALA A 51 0.34 -2.69 -1.37
CA ALA A 51 0.25 -1.36 -1.94
C ALA A 51 0.75 -1.37 -3.38
N LYS A 52 0.31 -0.38 -4.15
CA LYS A 52 0.84 -0.14 -5.49
C LYS A 52 2.18 0.56 -5.38
N CYS A 53 3.19 0.03 -6.05
CA CYS A 53 4.55 0.54 -6.03
C CYS A 53 4.69 1.72 -7.00
N LEU A 54 5.13 2.86 -6.51
CA LEU A 54 5.48 4.03 -7.31
C LEU A 54 6.86 4.54 -6.90
N PRO A 55 7.57 5.27 -7.78
CA PRO A 55 8.89 5.81 -7.42
C PRO A 55 8.78 7.01 -6.48
N LEU A 56 9.78 7.17 -5.61
CA LEU A 56 9.95 8.38 -4.81
C LEU A 56 10.25 9.57 -5.71
N TYR A 57 9.99 10.78 -5.20
CA TYR A 57 10.46 11.99 -5.87
C TYR A 57 11.99 12.04 -5.87
N PRO A 58 12.61 12.70 -6.85
CA PRO A 58 14.08 12.72 -6.97
C PRO A 58 14.81 13.14 -5.69
N SER A 59 14.25 14.06 -4.91
CA SER A 59 14.85 14.53 -3.66
C SER A 59 14.95 13.45 -2.58
N ASP A 60 14.16 12.38 -2.69
CA ASP A 60 14.15 11.27 -1.74
C ASP A 60 14.89 10.02 -2.24
N GLU A 61 15.42 10.07 -3.46
CA GLU A 61 16.09 8.92 -4.06
C GLU A 61 17.35 8.55 -3.29
N GLY A 62 17.59 7.26 -3.10
CA GLY A 62 18.80 6.75 -2.48
C GLY A 62 18.83 6.79 -0.95
N LYS A 63 17.72 7.12 -0.31
CA LYS A 63 17.67 7.22 1.17
C LYS A 63 17.25 5.96 1.89
N GLY A 64 16.89 4.89 1.15
CA GLY A 64 16.46 3.63 1.76
C GLY A 64 15.14 3.75 2.53
N ILE A 65 14.22 4.56 2.04
CA ILE A 65 12.95 4.84 2.69
C ILE A 65 11.76 4.34 1.87
N ILE A 66 10.63 4.17 2.56
CA ILE A 66 9.34 3.90 1.95
C ILE A 66 8.35 4.91 2.52
N ARG A 67 7.60 5.55 1.64
CA ARG A 67 6.57 6.51 2.05
C ARG A 67 5.19 5.88 1.90
N ILE A 68 4.53 5.67 3.03
CA ILE A 68 3.18 5.11 3.11
C ILE A 68 2.32 5.97 4.01
N ASP A 69 1.03 6.06 3.68
CA ASP A 69 0.10 6.90 4.44
C ASP A 69 -0.29 6.27 5.78
N GLY A 70 -1.05 7.02 6.59
CA GLY A 70 -1.48 6.55 7.90
C GLY A 70 -2.32 5.28 7.83
N LEU A 71 -3.12 5.14 6.79
CA LEU A 71 -3.93 3.94 6.60
C LEU A 71 -3.06 2.72 6.34
N GLY A 72 -2.07 2.84 5.45
CA GLY A 72 -1.12 1.77 5.17
C GLY A 72 -0.28 1.42 6.40
N ARG A 73 0.15 2.41 7.16
CA ARG A 73 0.87 2.17 8.42
C ARG A 73 -0.01 1.43 9.42
N ASN A 74 -1.27 1.81 9.55
CA ASN A 74 -2.21 1.12 10.43
C ASN A 74 -2.44 -0.32 9.98
N ASN A 75 -2.63 -0.56 8.70
CA ASN A 75 -2.83 -1.90 8.14
C ASN A 75 -1.62 -2.81 8.36
N SER A 76 -0.41 -2.26 8.30
CA SER A 76 0.83 -3.01 8.54
C SER A 76 1.29 -3.00 10.00
N GLY A 77 0.64 -2.21 10.85
CA GLY A 77 0.94 -2.18 12.28
C GLY A 77 2.30 -1.59 12.62
N ILE A 78 2.73 -0.55 11.89
CA ILE A 78 4.02 0.09 12.13
C ILE A 78 3.87 1.60 12.19
N ALA A 79 4.91 2.24 12.75
CA ALA A 79 4.98 3.68 12.94
C ALA A 79 6.05 4.30 12.05
N ILE A 80 5.98 5.61 11.85
CA ILE A 80 7.04 6.38 11.18
C ILE A 80 8.35 6.15 11.92
N GLY A 81 9.41 5.88 11.15
CA GLY A 81 10.74 5.62 11.68
C GLY A 81 11.07 4.15 11.88
N ASP A 82 10.07 3.28 11.89
CA ASP A 82 10.29 1.84 11.96
C ASP A 82 10.80 1.29 10.63
N SER A 83 11.47 0.14 10.68
CA SER A 83 11.84 -0.61 9.49
C SER A 83 10.76 -1.62 9.15
N ILE A 84 10.55 -1.85 7.87
CA ILE A 84 9.52 -2.73 7.36
C ILE A 84 10.09 -3.58 6.22
N SER A 85 9.62 -4.82 6.11
CA SER A 85 9.98 -5.70 5.01
C SER A 85 9.07 -5.47 3.81
N VAL A 86 9.67 -5.45 2.62
CA VAL A 86 8.96 -5.21 1.36
C VAL A 86 9.36 -6.26 0.34
N LYS A 87 8.40 -6.80 -0.38
CA LYS A 87 8.66 -7.71 -1.51
C LYS A 87 7.59 -7.54 -2.58
N LYS A 88 7.95 -7.87 -3.82
CA LYS A 88 6.99 -7.90 -4.92
C LYS A 88 6.11 -9.13 -4.80
N ILE A 89 4.82 -8.98 -5.07
CA ILE A 89 3.89 -10.10 -5.14
C ILE A 89 3.05 -10.00 -6.42
N LYS A 90 2.42 -11.10 -6.77
CA LYS A 90 1.48 -11.14 -7.88
C LYS A 90 0.09 -10.83 -7.35
N ALA A 91 -0.54 -9.81 -7.90
CA ALA A 91 -1.92 -9.47 -7.56
C ALA A 91 -2.89 -10.36 -8.35
N ILE A 92 -3.98 -10.75 -7.70
CA ILE A 92 -5.07 -11.51 -8.32
C ILE A 92 -6.32 -10.65 -8.25
N ALA A 93 -7.04 -10.54 -9.38
CA ALA A 93 -8.28 -9.79 -9.40
C ALA A 93 -9.31 -10.45 -8.47
N ALA A 94 -9.97 -9.62 -7.65
CA ALA A 94 -11.00 -10.11 -6.75
C ALA A 94 -12.30 -10.38 -7.52
N GLU A 95 -12.94 -11.51 -7.22
CA GLU A 95 -14.27 -11.80 -7.73
C GLU A 95 -15.34 -11.14 -6.88
N LYS A 96 -15.08 -11.02 -5.58
CA LYS A 96 -16.02 -10.46 -4.62
C LYS A 96 -15.27 -9.83 -3.46
N ILE A 97 -15.76 -8.68 -3.01
CA ILE A 97 -15.23 -7.98 -1.83
C ILE A 97 -16.38 -7.73 -0.87
N VAL A 98 -16.13 -7.98 0.42
CA VAL A 98 -17.07 -7.66 1.49
C VAL A 98 -16.44 -6.54 2.32
N VAL A 99 -17.16 -5.43 2.43
CA VAL A 99 -16.68 -4.23 3.13
C VAL A 99 -17.65 -3.90 4.25
N ALA A 100 -17.11 -3.59 5.43
CA ALA A 100 -17.88 -3.15 6.57
C ALA A 100 -17.44 -1.75 7.01
N PRO A 101 -18.38 -0.84 7.31
CA PRO A 101 -18.02 0.47 7.82
C PRO A 101 -17.48 0.37 9.25
N LEU A 102 -16.51 1.25 9.59
CA LEU A 102 -15.97 1.35 10.95
C LEU A 102 -16.88 2.18 11.85
N GLU A 103 -17.70 3.03 11.26
CA GLU A 103 -18.65 3.89 11.96
C GLU A 103 -20.03 3.74 11.32
N ALA A 104 -21.08 4.12 12.05
CA ALA A 104 -22.41 4.14 11.48
C ALA A 104 -22.49 5.21 10.40
N ILE A 105 -22.83 4.80 9.19
CA ILE A 105 -22.90 5.68 8.01
C ILE A 105 -24.24 5.43 7.30
N PRO A 106 -24.72 6.41 6.50
CA PRO A 106 -25.86 6.16 5.62
C PRO A 106 -25.56 5.03 4.62
N PRO A 107 -26.57 4.31 4.14
CA PRO A 107 -26.35 3.31 3.12
C PRO A 107 -25.64 3.90 1.90
N ILE A 108 -24.65 3.16 1.40
CA ILE A 108 -23.87 3.55 0.22
C ILE A 108 -24.17 2.54 -0.90
N ASP A 109 -24.35 3.06 -2.12
CA ASP A 109 -24.56 2.24 -3.30
C ASP A 109 -23.33 1.29 -3.50
N GLU A 110 -23.61 -0.01 -3.64
CA GLU A 110 -22.55 -1.01 -3.87
C GLU A 110 -21.74 -0.70 -5.12
N ARG A 111 -22.36 -0.14 -6.13
CA ARG A 111 -21.70 0.26 -7.37
C ARG A 111 -20.69 1.36 -7.13
N TYR A 112 -21.02 2.31 -6.28
CA TYR A 112 -20.09 3.36 -5.87
C TYR A 112 -18.87 2.78 -5.16
N LEU A 113 -19.08 1.83 -4.23
CA LEU A 113 -17.99 1.17 -3.54
C LEU A 113 -17.12 0.37 -4.51
N ALA A 114 -17.73 -0.36 -5.44
CA ALA A 114 -16.99 -1.12 -6.42
C ALA A 114 -16.09 -0.24 -7.29
N ASP A 115 -16.63 0.90 -7.75
CA ASP A 115 -15.85 1.84 -8.56
C ASP A 115 -14.71 2.46 -7.76
N ALA A 116 -14.96 2.84 -6.51
CA ALA A 116 -13.94 3.45 -5.66
C ALA A 116 -12.81 2.49 -5.31
N LEU A 117 -13.08 1.19 -5.22
CA LEU A 117 -12.08 0.18 -4.86
C LEU A 117 -11.44 -0.51 -6.07
N GLU A 118 -11.89 -0.20 -7.28
CA GLU A 118 -11.30 -0.76 -8.47
C GLU A 118 -9.83 -0.37 -8.57
N SER A 119 -8.96 -1.33 -8.87
CA SER A 119 -7.51 -1.17 -8.97
C SER A 119 -6.82 -0.81 -7.66
N VAL A 120 -7.51 -0.85 -6.53
CA VAL A 120 -6.90 -0.66 -5.21
C VAL A 120 -6.43 -2.02 -4.70
N PRO A 121 -5.12 -2.23 -4.47
CA PRO A 121 -4.64 -3.48 -3.91
C PRO A 121 -5.01 -3.57 -2.43
N LEU A 122 -5.49 -4.74 -2.01
CA LEU A 122 -5.83 -4.95 -0.60
C LEU A 122 -5.85 -6.44 -0.26
N ILE A 123 -5.79 -6.73 1.03
CA ILE A 123 -5.96 -8.07 1.56
C ILE A 123 -7.04 -8.05 2.65
N LYS A 124 -7.55 -9.23 2.97
CA LYS A 124 -8.57 -9.36 4.02
C LYS A 124 -8.08 -8.75 5.33
N GLY A 125 -8.90 -7.94 5.94
CA GLY A 125 -8.60 -7.26 7.19
C GLY A 125 -8.04 -5.85 7.03
N ASP A 126 -7.68 -5.44 5.80
CA ASP A 126 -7.22 -4.07 5.56
C ASP A 126 -8.37 -3.09 5.74
N ASN A 127 -8.03 -1.90 6.26
CA ASN A 127 -8.92 -0.75 6.21
C ASN A 127 -8.69 0.00 4.92
N VAL A 128 -9.76 0.51 4.34
CA VAL A 128 -9.69 1.30 3.10
C VAL A 128 -10.47 2.59 3.29
N MET A 129 -10.08 3.61 2.55
CA MET A 129 -10.75 4.90 2.56
C MET A 129 -11.55 5.05 1.26
N VAL A 130 -12.85 5.29 1.41
CA VAL A 130 -13.74 5.52 0.26
C VAL A 130 -14.38 6.89 0.46
N PRO A 131 -13.97 7.89 -0.32
CA PRO A 131 -14.58 9.22 -0.25
C PRO A 131 -15.99 9.23 -0.84
N TYR A 132 -16.90 10.00 -0.22
CA TYR A 132 -18.24 10.19 -0.74
C TYR A 132 -18.86 11.48 -0.23
#